data_cb84d0ea82909cbea21554f942f3389f
#
_entry.id   cb84d0ea82909cbea21554f942f3389f
#
_cell.length_a   1.000
_cell.length_b   1.000
_cell.length_c   1.000
_cell.angle_alpha   90.00
_cell.angle_beta   90.00
_cell.angle_gamma   90.00
#
_symmetry.space_group_name_H-M   'P 1'
#
loop_
_entity.id
_entity.type
_entity.pdbx_description
1 polymer ?
#
loop_
_entity_poly.entity_id
_entity_poly.type
_entity_poly.pdbx_seq_one_letter_code
_entity_poly.pdbx_strand_id
1 'polypeptide(L)'
;MDDQGNRYLTGSYSSKDRAYFRNARLDYVEALPADPRASILELGCGNGATGVAAQRAGKCGRYVGIEMFEPEALQAAKVLTSVHIGNVETLELPYDEATFDALIMSEVLEHLIEPDVVLARLVRLVKPAGRVYASSPNIAHWRPIWDLIQGRFEYQQQGLMDRTHLRWFTPASFRRLFENAGVEVDSLRPYVPVSKPKALMFGLLGARYAHLSCSQMNVHGHRIR
;
A
#
# COMPACT_ATOMS: atom_id res chain seq x y z
N MET A 1 5.10 20.90 -5.54
CA MET A 1 4.33 20.47 -6.72
C MET A 1 3.33 21.55 -7.05
N ASP A 2 3.29 22.01 -8.29
CA ASP A 2 2.32 23.01 -8.69
C ASP A 2 0.92 22.40 -8.80
N ASP A 3 -0.07 23.25 -8.90
CA ASP A 3 -1.50 22.91 -9.01
C ASP A 3 -1.81 21.96 -10.20
N GLN A 4 -0.92 21.86 -11.20
CA GLN A 4 -1.08 21.02 -12.37
C GLN A 4 -0.83 19.53 -12.10
N GLY A 5 0.17 19.17 -11.31
CA GLY A 5 0.45 17.77 -10.97
C GLY A 5 -0.66 17.16 -10.10
N ASN A 6 -1.22 17.95 -9.20
CA ASN A 6 -2.34 17.54 -8.36
C ASN A 6 -3.63 17.34 -9.20
N ARG A 7 -3.86 18.18 -10.22
CA ARG A 7 -5.01 18.05 -11.15
C ARG A 7 -4.90 16.81 -12.03
N TYR A 8 -3.71 16.47 -12.50
CA TYR A 8 -3.51 15.27 -13.32
C TYR A 8 -3.84 13.98 -12.55
N LEU A 9 -3.35 13.85 -11.33
CA LEU A 9 -3.64 12.70 -10.47
C LEU A 9 -5.14 12.63 -10.13
N THR A 10 -5.74 13.73 -9.71
CA THR A 10 -7.18 13.80 -9.38
C THR A 10 -8.05 13.45 -10.59
N GLY A 11 -7.73 13.93 -11.79
CA GLY A 11 -8.43 13.60 -13.02
C GLY A 11 -8.30 12.13 -13.42
N SER A 12 -7.14 11.52 -13.19
CA SER A 12 -6.89 10.09 -13.46
C SER A 12 -7.65 9.18 -12.49
N TYR A 13 -7.79 9.58 -11.23
CA TYR A 13 -8.59 8.84 -10.24
C TYR A 13 -10.10 8.94 -10.47
N SER A 14 -10.59 10.05 -11.02
CA SER A 14 -12.02 10.23 -11.32
C SER A 14 -12.55 9.25 -12.39
N SER A 15 -11.66 8.70 -13.22
CA SER A 15 -11.99 7.70 -14.24
C SER A 15 -11.96 6.25 -13.75
N LYS A 16 -11.51 6.00 -12.51
CA LYS A 16 -11.45 4.64 -11.93
C LYS A 16 -12.84 4.19 -11.47
N ASP A 17 -13.12 2.89 -11.64
CA ASP A 17 -14.37 2.30 -11.15
C ASP A 17 -14.44 2.44 -9.62
N ARG A 18 -15.65 2.75 -9.12
CA ARG A 18 -15.93 2.80 -7.67
C ARG A 18 -15.60 1.51 -6.94
N ALA A 19 -15.59 0.37 -7.63
CA ALA A 19 -15.15 -0.90 -7.06
C ALA A 19 -13.66 -0.90 -6.64
N TYR A 20 -12.83 -0.08 -7.31
CA TYR A 20 -11.42 0.09 -6.97
C TYR A 20 -11.20 0.56 -5.52
N PHE A 21 -12.06 1.45 -5.02
CA PHE A 21 -11.97 2.07 -3.69
C PHE A 21 -12.73 1.31 -2.58
N ARG A 22 -13.41 0.20 -2.91
CA ARG A 22 -14.37 -0.46 -1.99
C ARG A 22 -13.88 -1.76 -1.37
N ASN A 23 -12.74 -2.26 -1.77
CA ASN A 23 -12.25 -3.56 -1.32
C ASN A 23 -11.51 -3.41 0.01
N ALA A 24 -12.09 -3.97 1.10
CA ALA A 24 -11.38 -4.09 2.36
C ALA A 24 -10.20 -5.06 2.25
N ARG A 25 -9.06 -4.69 2.82
CA ARG A 25 -7.86 -5.54 2.95
C ARG A 25 -8.01 -6.48 4.15
N LEU A 26 -8.85 -7.49 3.97
CA LEU A 26 -9.13 -8.48 5.03
C LEU A 26 -7.88 -9.25 5.47
N ASP A 27 -6.93 -9.45 4.57
CA ASP A 27 -5.64 -10.06 4.87
C ASP A 27 -4.84 -9.25 5.90
N TYR A 28 -4.87 -7.90 5.82
CA TYR A 28 -4.27 -7.05 6.84
C TYR A 28 -5.08 -7.05 8.14
N VAL A 29 -6.41 -7.02 8.02
CA VAL A 29 -7.28 -7.08 9.21
C VAL A 29 -7.04 -8.35 10.01
N GLU A 30 -6.88 -9.51 9.36
CA GLU A 30 -6.52 -10.76 10.03
C GLU A 30 -5.15 -10.69 10.69
N ALA A 31 -4.16 -10.08 10.03
CA ALA A 31 -2.79 -9.97 10.53
C ALA A 31 -2.62 -8.97 11.68
N LEU A 32 -3.53 -8.01 11.83
CA LEU A 32 -3.53 -7.06 12.94
C LEU A 32 -3.69 -7.80 14.28
N PRO A 33 -2.92 -7.41 15.31
CA PRO A 33 -3.16 -7.87 16.68
C PRO A 33 -4.60 -7.55 17.14
N ALA A 34 -5.18 -8.39 17.97
CA ALA A 34 -6.48 -8.12 18.56
C ALA A 34 -6.31 -7.21 19.79
N ASP A 35 -6.38 -5.90 19.59
CA ASP A 35 -6.40 -4.90 20.64
C ASP A 35 -7.45 -3.82 20.33
N PRO A 36 -8.62 -3.84 21.01
CA PRO A 36 -9.69 -2.85 20.79
C PRO A 36 -9.28 -1.42 21.21
N ARG A 37 -8.12 -1.23 21.84
CA ARG A 37 -7.58 0.10 22.18
C ARG A 37 -6.58 0.60 21.14
N ALA A 38 -6.15 -0.24 20.22
CA ALA A 38 -5.15 0.12 19.22
C ALA A 38 -5.62 1.29 18.33
N SER A 39 -4.66 2.10 17.92
CA SER A 39 -4.82 3.21 16.98
C SER A 39 -4.13 2.85 15.67
N ILE A 40 -4.86 2.86 14.56
CA ILE A 40 -4.37 2.49 13.23
C ILE A 40 -4.39 3.70 12.31
N LEU A 41 -3.33 3.87 11.51
CA LEU A 41 -3.24 4.83 10.42
C LEU A 41 -3.26 4.08 9.09
N GLU A 42 -4.12 4.49 8.15
CA GLU A 42 -4.15 3.96 6.78
C GLU A 42 -3.93 5.08 5.76
N LEU A 43 -2.91 4.93 4.93
CA LEU A 43 -2.70 5.77 3.76
C LEU A 43 -3.41 5.16 2.55
N GLY A 44 -4.22 5.98 1.86
CA GLY A 44 -5.08 5.52 0.77
C GLY A 44 -6.26 4.72 1.29
N CYS A 45 -6.98 5.25 2.29
CA CYS A 45 -8.06 4.53 2.95
C CYS A 45 -9.33 4.35 2.08
N GLY A 46 -9.38 4.97 0.89
CA GLY A 46 -10.56 4.93 0.01
C GLY A 46 -11.82 5.36 0.77
N ASN A 47 -12.87 4.54 0.69
CA ASN A 47 -14.13 4.77 1.41
C ASN A 47 -14.14 4.27 2.86
N GLY A 48 -13.00 3.82 3.39
CA GLY A 48 -12.86 3.35 4.78
C GLY A 48 -13.20 1.87 5.01
N ALA A 49 -13.35 1.07 3.96
CA ALA A 49 -13.79 -0.32 4.09
C ALA A 49 -12.87 -1.19 4.97
N THR A 50 -11.55 -1.02 4.86
CA THR A 50 -10.56 -1.73 5.71
C THR A 50 -10.73 -1.36 7.18
N GLY A 51 -10.88 -0.07 7.47
CA GLY A 51 -11.07 0.43 8.83
C GLY A 51 -12.36 -0.08 9.47
N VAL A 52 -13.46 -0.07 8.73
CA VAL A 52 -14.74 -0.66 9.19
C VAL A 52 -14.58 -2.14 9.52
N ALA A 53 -13.88 -2.89 8.67
CA ALA A 53 -13.62 -4.31 8.90
C ALA A 53 -12.75 -4.52 10.16
N ALA A 54 -11.69 -3.70 10.33
CA ALA A 54 -10.81 -3.78 11.49
C ALA A 54 -11.54 -3.46 12.80
N GLN A 55 -12.37 -2.43 12.82
CA GLN A 55 -13.18 -2.05 13.98
C GLN A 55 -14.19 -3.15 14.33
N ARG A 56 -14.91 -3.70 13.35
CA ARG A 56 -15.87 -4.80 13.55
C ARG A 56 -15.19 -6.08 14.06
N ALA A 57 -13.97 -6.32 13.66
CA ALA A 57 -13.16 -7.46 14.13
C ALA A 57 -12.50 -7.23 15.50
N GLY A 58 -12.74 -6.08 16.17
CA GLY A 58 -12.15 -5.74 17.45
C GLY A 58 -10.65 -5.54 17.41
N LYS A 59 -10.10 -5.14 16.25
CA LYS A 59 -8.66 -4.95 16.03
C LYS A 59 -8.17 -3.55 16.43
N CYS A 60 -9.07 -2.58 16.57
CA CYS A 60 -8.76 -1.22 16.98
C CYS A 60 -9.97 -0.48 17.53
N GLY A 61 -9.71 0.53 18.37
CA GLY A 61 -10.72 1.50 18.81
C GLY A 61 -10.64 2.81 18.06
N ARG A 62 -9.49 3.10 17.47
CA ARG A 62 -9.26 4.31 16.67
C ARG A 62 -8.70 3.95 15.30
N TYR A 63 -9.34 4.44 14.25
CA TYR A 63 -8.89 4.27 12.88
C TYR A 63 -8.85 5.62 12.15
N VAL A 64 -7.66 5.99 11.67
CA VAL A 64 -7.41 7.25 10.98
C VAL A 64 -7.07 6.95 9.51
N GLY A 65 -7.77 7.61 8.61
CA GLY A 65 -7.51 7.52 7.17
C GLY A 65 -6.80 8.76 6.62
N ILE A 66 -5.99 8.57 5.60
CA ILE A 66 -5.49 9.63 4.71
C ILE A 66 -5.95 9.26 3.31
N GLU A 67 -6.66 10.16 2.63
CA GLU A 67 -7.16 9.92 1.28
C GLU A 67 -7.08 11.21 0.45
N MET A 68 -6.57 11.09 -0.78
CA MET A 68 -6.44 12.23 -1.68
C MET A 68 -7.72 12.48 -2.49
N PHE A 69 -8.47 11.41 -2.82
CA PHE A 69 -9.69 11.53 -3.62
C PHE A 69 -10.86 11.90 -2.73
N GLU A 70 -11.23 13.18 -2.72
CA GLU A 70 -12.21 13.78 -1.82
C GLU A 70 -13.57 13.03 -1.77
N PRO A 71 -14.19 12.58 -2.88
CA PRO A 71 -15.47 11.87 -2.82
C PRO A 71 -15.43 10.60 -1.97
N GLU A 72 -14.36 9.81 -2.03
CA GLU A 72 -14.19 8.60 -1.21
C GLU A 72 -13.78 8.96 0.22
N ALA A 73 -12.92 9.96 0.41
CA ALA A 73 -12.55 10.46 1.72
C ALA A 73 -13.77 10.93 2.54
N LEU A 74 -14.72 11.61 1.90
CA LEU A 74 -15.99 12.02 2.52
C LEU A 74 -16.89 10.82 2.90
N GLN A 75 -16.81 9.69 2.21
CA GLN A 75 -17.49 8.45 2.63
C GLN A 75 -16.75 7.82 3.82
N ALA A 76 -15.42 7.75 3.78
CA ALA A 76 -14.60 7.25 4.87
C ALA A 76 -14.83 8.05 6.18
N ALA A 77 -14.95 9.38 6.09
CA ALA A 77 -15.20 10.26 7.24
C ALA A 77 -16.50 9.97 8.00
N LYS A 78 -17.46 9.28 7.36
CA LYS A 78 -18.72 8.87 8.02
C LYS A 78 -18.57 7.62 8.88
N VAL A 79 -17.50 6.84 8.67
CA VAL A 79 -17.36 5.50 9.25
C VAL A 79 -16.05 5.30 10.01
N LEU A 80 -15.04 6.11 9.75
CA LEU A 80 -13.75 6.10 10.47
C LEU A 80 -13.74 7.14 11.60
N THR A 81 -12.78 7.02 12.51
CA THR A 81 -12.62 7.97 13.62
C THR A 81 -12.25 9.37 13.12
N SER A 82 -11.37 9.46 12.12
CA SER A 82 -11.04 10.70 11.41
C SER A 82 -10.44 10.39 10.05
N VAL A 83 -10.56 11.35 9.12
CA VAL A 83 -9.95 11.27 7.79
C VAL A 83 -9.29 12.59 7.45
N HIS A 84 -8.04 12.54 7.01
CA HIS A 84 -7.30 13.67 6.47
C HIS A 84 -7.40 13.63 4.94
N ILE A 85 -7.98 14.67 4.36
CA ILE A 85 -8.20 14.77 2.91
C ILE A 85 -7.07 15.57 2.29
N GLY A 86 -6.35 14.98 1.35
CA GLY A 86 -5.31 15.67 0.60
C GLY A 86 -4.14 14.79 0.20
N ASN A 87 -3.20 15.42 -0.52
CA ASN A 87 -1.98 14.75 -0.95
C ASN A 87 -1.03 14.55 0.23
N VAL A 88 -0.76 13.30 0.58
CA VAL A 88 0.12 12.94 1.69
C VAL A 88 1.52 13.55 1.57
N GLU A 89 2.03 13.81 0.37
CA GLU A 89 3.37 14.37 0.16
C GLU A 89 3.50 15.81 0.69
N THR A 90 2.39 16.56 0.75
CA THR A 90 2.35 17.94 1.21
C THR A 90 1.50 18.15 2.46
N LEU A 91 0.69 17.14 2.82
CA LEU A 91 -0.23 17.21 3.95
C LEU A 91 0.53 17.13 5.27
N GLU A 92 0.30 18.11 6.15
CA GLU A 92 0.74 18.04 7.54
C GLU A 92 -0.24 17.22 8.37
N LEU A 93 0.28 16.30 9.15
CA LEU A 93 -0.51 15.45 10.04
C LEU A 93 -0.33 15.89 11.48
N PRO A 94 -1.41 16.19 12.21
CA PRO A 94 -1.35 16.75 13.57
C PRO A 94 -1.14 15.63 14.62
N TYR A 95 -0.12 14.80 14.42
CA TYR A 95 0.19 13.69 15.31
C TYR A 95 1.64 13.71 15.74
N ASP A 96 1.85 13.41 17.01
CA ASP A 96 3.18 13.18 17.57
C ASP A 96 3.78 11.87 17.07
N GLU A 97 5.09 11.72 17.19
CA GLU A 97 5.77 10.46 16.95
C GLU A 97 5.22 9.36 17.88
N ALA A 98 5.28 8.13 17.42
CA ALA A 98 4.84 6.96 18.18
C ALA A 98 3.36 7.03 18.65
N THR A 99 2.47 7.61 17.84
CA THR A 99 1.02 7.70 18.11
C THR A 99 0.28 6.43 17.74
N PHE A 100 0.64 5.74 16.65
CA PHE A 100 -0.12 4.64 16.08
C PHE A 100 0.49 3.27 16.39
N ASP A 101 -0.37 2.29 16.61
CA ASP A 101 0.02 0.89 16.83
C ASP A 101 0.27 0.15 15.51
N ALA A 102 -0.36 0.62 14.42
CA ALA A 102 -0.13 0.09 13.08
C ALA A 102 -0.28 1.15 11.99
N LEU A 103 0.44 0.91 10.87
CA LEU A 103 0.37 1.66 9.61
C LEU A 103 0.03 0.70 8.48
N ILE A 104 -0.97 1.06 7.67
CA ILE A 104 -1.40 0.30 6.48
C ILE A 104 -1.24 1.18 5.25
N MET A 105 -0.63 0.64 4.17
CA MET A 105 -0.43 1.32 2.88
C MET A 105 -0.64 0.31 1.76
N SER A 106 -1.86 0.27 1.23
CA SER A 106 -2.24 -0.71 0.20
C SER A 106 -2.25 -0.07 -1.17
N GLU A 107 -1.33 -0.47 -2.07
CA GLU A 107 -1.28 0.02 -3.45
C GLU A 107 -1.25 1.56 -3.54
N VAL A 108 -0.36 2.20 -2.79
CA VAL A 108 -0.25 3.66 -2.72
C VAL A 108 1.17 4.15 -3.01
N LEU A 109 2.20 3.43 -2.53
CA LEU A 109 3.59 3.90 -2.61
C LEU A 109 4.08 4.06 -4.05
N GLU A 110 3.55 3.28 -4.99
CA GLU A 110 3.84 3.38 -6.42
C GLU A 110 3.30 4.65 -7.07
N HIS A 111 2.32 5.31 -6.46
CA HIS A 111 1.72 6.54 -6.94
C HIS A 111 2.40 7.81 -6.43
N LEU A 112 3.33 7.68 -5.47
CA LEU A 112 4.02 8.82 -4.87
C LEU A 112 5.24 9.23 -5.70
N ILE A 113 5.59 10.51 -5.65
CA ILE A 113 6.79 11.05 -6.27
C ILE A 113 8.01 10.69 -5.42
N GLU A 114 7.89 10.82 -4.09
CA GLU A 114 8.97 10.56 -3.12
C GLU A 114 8.49 9.55 -2.05
N PRO A 115 8.27 8.27 -2.42
CA PRO A 115 7.73 7.27 -1.51
C PRO A 115 8.63 6.99 -0.30
N ASP A 116 9.94 7.16 -0.43
CA ASP A 116 10.93 7.02 0.63
C ASP A 116 10.77 8.11 1.70
N VAL A 117 10.57 9.36 1.29
CA VAL A 117 10.35 10.50 2.20
C VAL A 117 9.02 10.33 2.94
N VAL A 118 7.94 9.99 2.21
CA VAL A 118 6.61 9.78 2.81
C VAL A 118 6.64 8.60 3.77
N LEU A 119 7.23 7.46 3.36
CA LEU A 119 7.31 6.28 4.20
C LEU A 119 8.07 6.56 5.50
N ALA A 120 9.26 7.18 5.41
CA ALA A 120 10.06 7.51 6.58
C ALA A 120 9.29 8.43 7.56
N ARG A 121 8.55 9.42 7.04
CA ARG A 121 7.71 10.31 7.84
C ARG A 121 6.57 9.57 8.54
N LEU A 122 5.85 8.70 7.83
CA LEU A 122 4.72 7.95 8.40
C LEU A 122 5.17 6.89 9.40
N VAL A 123 6.31 6.22 9.15
CA VAL A 123 6.88 5.24 10.09
C VAL A 123 7.23 5.87 11.44
N ARG A 124 7.66 7.15 11.48
CA ARG A 124 7.90 7.86 12.75
C ARG A 124 6.63 8.02 13.60
N LEU A 125 5.46 8.04 12.98
CA LEU A 125 4.18 8.10 13.70
C LEU A 125 3.78 6.74 14.31
N VAL A 126 4.38 5.64 13.87
CA VAL A 126 4.14 4.29 14.42
C VAL A 126 4.96 4.11 15.70
N LYS A 127 4.39 3.48 16.71
CA LYS A 127 5.10 3.15 17.94
C LYS A 127 6.29 2.19 17.68
N PRO A 128 7.34 2.20 18.50
CA PRO A 128 8.34 1.12 18.49
C PRO A 128 7.66 -0.24 18.57
N ALA A 129 8.10 -1.21 17.77
CA ALA A 129 7.49 -2.52 17.55
C ALA A 129 6.05 -2.48 16.96
N GLY A 130 5.50 -1.31 16.64
CA GLY A 130 4.21 -1.18 15.96
C GLY A 130 4.25 -1.75 14.55
N ARG A 131 3.13 -2.26 14.08
CA ARG A 131 3.04 -3.05 12.85
C ARG A 131 3.00 -2.16 11.60
N VAL A 132 3.61 -2.64 10.52
CA VAL A 132 3.60 -1.96 9.22
C VAL A 132 3.20 -2.98 8.15
N TYR A 133 2.14 -2.64 7.39
CA TYR A 133 1.61 -3.45 6.30
C TYR A 133 1.57 -2.63 5.03
N ALA A 134 2.05 -3.19 3.94
CA ALA A 134 2.00 -2.50 2.65
C ALA A 134 1.94 -3.49 1.50
N SER A 135 1.36 -3.05 0.38
CA SER A 135 1.44 -3.78 -0.88
C SER A 135 1.77 -2.85 -2.04
N SER A 136 2.33 -3.44 -3.08
CA SER A 136 2.62 -2.77 -4.36
C SER A 136 2.77 -3.79 -5.49
N PRO A 137 2.49 -3.43 -6.74
CA PRO A 137 2.78 -4.24 -7.89
C PRO A 137 4.27 -4.57 -8.04
N ASN A 138 4.56 -5.75 -8.57
CA ASN A 138 5.93 -6.20 -8.84
C ASN A 138 6.27 -6.04 -10.32
N ILE A 139 7.09 -5.03 -10.66
CA ILE A 139 7.53 -4.83 -12.04
C ILE A 139 8.39 -6.00 -12.56
N ALA A 140 9.03 -6.75 -11.66
CA ALA A 140 9.79 -7.95 -12.01
C ALA A 140 8.91 -9.20 -12.21
N HIS A 141 7.59 -9.06 -12.33
CA HIS A 141 6.72 -10.13 -12.77
C HIS A 141 7.05 -10.54 -14.23
N TRP A 142 6.91 -11.80 -14.56
CA TRP A 142 7.30 -12.34 -15.87
C TRP A 142 6.65 -11.61 -17.07
N ARG A 143 5.42 -11.11 -16.92
CA ARG A 143 4.68 -10.43 -18.01
C ARG A 143 5.35 -9.14 -18.49
N PRO A 144 5.57 -8.11 -17.64
CA PRO A 144 6.30 -6.91 -18.07
C PRO A 144 7.67 -7.23 -18.64
N ILE A 145 8.39 -8.19 -18.04
CA ILE A 145 9.70 -8.62 -18.56
C ILE A 145 9.55 -9.18 -19.99
N TRP A 146 8.55 -10.01 -20.22
CA TRP A 146 8.28 -10.57 -21.54
C TRP A 146 7.90 -9.50 -22.57
N ASP A 147 7.04 -8.55 -22.17
CA ASP A 147 6.66 -7.44 -23.04
C ASP A 147 7.89 -6.56 -23.40
N LEU A 148 8.75 -6.27 -22.44
CA LEU A 148 10.01 -5.54 -22.67
C LEU A 148 10.96 -6.30 -23.61
N ILE A 149 11.10 -7.61 -23.49
CA ILE A 149 11.89 -8.44 -24.42
C ILE A 149 11.35 -8.32 -25.85
N GLN A 150 10.04 -8.14 -26.00
CA GLN A 150 9.39 -7.93 -27.31
C GLN A 150 9.38 -6.44 -27.76
N GLY A 151 10.04 -5.55 -27.03
CA GLY A 151 10.07 -4.13 -27.36
C GLY A 151 8.76 -3.39 -27.05
N ARG A 152 7.91 -3.94 -26.17
CA ARG A 152 6.64 -3.33 -25.79
C ARG A 152 6.71 -2.79 -24.37
N PHE A 153 6.17 -1.57 -24.18
CA PHE A 153 5.97 -0.95 -22.87
C PHE A 153 4.70 -0.08 -22.94
N GLU A 154 3.57 -0.67 -22.56
CA GLU A 154 2.26 -0.04 -22.75
C GLU A 154 1.60 0.21 -21.39
N TYR A 155 1.23 1.48 -21.15
CA TYR A 155 0.44 1.84 -19.99
C TYR A 155 -1.01 1.39 -20.12
N GLN A 156 -1.61 0.98 -19.01
CA GLN A 156 -2.98 0.52 -18.90
C GLN A 156 -3.80 1.46 -18.00
N GLN A 157 -5.11 1.31 -17.99
CA GLN A 157 -5.99 2.09 -17.11
C GLN A 157 -5.95 1.60 -15.65
N GLN A 158 -5.54 0.36 -15.42
CA GLN A 158 -5.44 -0.27 -14.09
C GLN A 158 -4.50 -1.47 -14.11
N GLY A 159 -4.11 -1.93 -12.92
CA GLY A 159 -3.24 -3.10 -12.75
C GLY A 159 -1.77 -2.73 -12.73
N LEU A 160 -0.90 -3.70 -13.02
CA LEU A 160 0.54 -3.56 -12.85
C LEU A 160 1.13 -2.40 -13.67
N MET A 161 0.67 -2.20 -14.91
CA MET A 161 1.10 -1.13 -15.82
C MET A 161 0.16 0.09 -15.78
N ASP A 162 -0.49 0.35 -14.64
CA ASP A 162 -1.37 1.50 -14.47
C ASP A 162 -0.61 2.80 -14.79
N ARG A 163 -1.22 3.66 -15.61
CA ARG A 163 -0.62 4.94 -16.02
C ARG A 163 -0.36 5.92 -14.88
N THR A 164 -0.98 5.70 -13.72
CA THR A 164 -0.79 6.52 -12.52
C THR A 164 0.37 6.04 -11.65
N HIS A 165 1.03 4.91 -11.98
CA HIS A 165 2.22 4.45 -11.28
C HIS A 165 3.43 5.30 -11.70
N LEU A 166 3.98 6.02 -10.72
CA LEU A 166 5.17 6.87 -10.89
C LEU A 166 6.45 6.15 -10.46
N ARG A 167 6.33 5.14 -9.62
CA ARG A 167 7.45 4.33 -9.11
C ARG A 167 7.18 2.85 -9.33
N TRP A 168 8.27 2.13 -9.58
CA TRP A 168 8.23 0.71 -9.87
C TRP A 168 9.09 -0.04 -8.89
N PHE A 169 8.55 -1.07 -8.28
CA PHE A 169 9.26 -1.87 -7.29
C PHE A 169 9.44 -3.30 -7.74
N THR A 170 10.60 -3.86 -7.41
CA THR A 170 10.85 -5.30 -7.35
C THR A 170 10.78 -5.75 -5.88
N PRO A 171 10.68 -7.07 -5.56
CA PRO A 171 10.73 -7.50 -4.18
C PRO A 171 11.94 -7.00 -3.40
N ALA A 172 13.11 -6.96 -4.04
CA ALA A 172 14.34 -6.49 -3.41
C ALA A 172 14.34 -4.97 -3.15
N SER A 173 13.88 -4.15 -4.11
CA SER A 173 13.82 -2.70 -3.92
C SER A 173 12.70 -2.30 -2.96
N PHE A 174 11.58 -3.01 -2.96
CA PHE A 174 10.47 -2.77 -2.03
C PHE A 174 10.87 -3.09 -0.59
N ARG A 175 11.55 -4.22 -0.35
CA ARG A 175 12.12 -4.54 0.96
C ARG A 175 13.07 -3.43 1.45
N ARG A 176 14.03 -3.02 0.62
CA ARG A 176 15.00 -1.96 0.97
C ARG A 176 14.34 -0.62 1.31
N LEU A 177 13.24 -0.29 0.63
CA LEU A 177 12.48 0.92 0.92
C LEU A 177 12.02 0.95 2.38
N PHE A 178 11.49 -0.16 2.90
CA PHE A 178 11.05 -0.29 4.28
C PHE A 178 12.20 -0.35 5.27
N GLU A 179 13.25 -1.12 4.96
CA GLU A 179 14.45 -1.23 5.81
C GLU A 179 15.12 0.14 5.99
N ASN A 180 15.22 0.94 4.92
CA ASN A 180 15.76 2.30 4.97
C ASN A 180 14.88 3.26 5.79
N ALA A 181 13.59 3.01 5.89
CA ALA A 181 12.65 3.78 6.71
C ALA A 181 12.61 3.33 8.18
N GLY A 182 13.44 2.37 8.60
CA GLY A 182 13.49 1.87 9.98
C GLY A 182 12.43 0.80 10.29
N VAL A 183 12.00 0.05 9.28
CA VAL A 183 11.09 -1.09 9.43
C VAL A 183 11.86 -2.39 9.24
N GLU A 184 11.79 -3.28 10.22
CA GLU A 184 12.20 -4.67 10.03
C GLU A 184 11.11 -5.42 9.26
N VAL A 185 11.48 -5.99 8.11
CA VAL A 185 10.55 -6.71 7.24
C VAL A 185 10.49 -8.18 7.64
N ASP A 186 9.48 -8.54 8.42
CA ASP A 186 9.23 -9.92 8.89
C ASP A 186 8.95 -10.87 7.72
N SER A 187 8.16 -10.41 6.76
CA SER A 187 7.88 -11.18 5.55
C SER A 187 7.56 -10.28 4.35
N LEU A 188 7.95 -10.76 3.17
CA LEU A 188 7.53 -10.23 1.88
C LEU A 188 7.00 -11.40 1.05
N ARG A 189 5.70 -11.40 0.77
CA ARG A 189 5.00 -12.52 0.15
C ARG A 189 4.17 -12.06 -1.05
N PRO A 190 3.88 -12.96 -2.02
CA PRO A 190 2.88 -12.68 -3.03
C PRO A 190 1.51 -12.43 -2.38
N TYR A 191 0.82 -11.35 -2.79
CA TYR A 191 -0.55 -11.09 -2.36
C TYR A 191 -1.53 -12.07 -2.99
N VAL A 192 -1.43 -12.25 -4.31
CA VAL A 192 -2.24 -13.24 -5.01
C VAL A 192 -1.52 -14.60 -4.99
N PRO A 193 -2.16 -15.66 -4.51
CA PRO A 193 -1.57 -16.98 -4.55
C PRO A 193 -1.18 -17.38 -5.98
N VAL A 194 0.06 -17.76 -6.16
CA VAL A 194 0.54 -18.24 -7.45
C VAL A 194 -0.08 -19.62 -7.72
N SER A 195 -0.69 -19.81 -8.89
CA SER A 195 -1.25 -21.12 -9.24
C SER A 195 -0.16 -22.20 -9.23
N LYS A 196 -0.50 -23.38 -8.69
CA LYS A 196 0.45 -24.50 -8.55
C LYS A 196 1.30 -24.80 -9.81
N PRO A 197 0.72 -24.82 -11.05
CA PRO A 197 1.52 -25.06 -12.26
C PRO A 197 2.57 -23.98 -12.51
N LYS A 198 2.21 -22.71 -12.28
CA LYS A 198 3.15 -21.57 -12.45
C LYS A 198 4.23 -21.59 -11.37
N ALA A 199 3.84 -21.85 -10.11
CA ALA A 199 4.79 -21.98 -9.01
C ALA A 199 5.80 -23.11 -9.28
N LEU A 200 5.34 -24.25 -9.80
CA LEU A 200 6.21 -25.37 -10.19
C LEU A 200 7.14 -24.98 -11.35
N MET A 201 6.60 -24.36 -12.39
CA MET A 201 7.39 -23.90 -13.56
C MET A 201 8.52 -22.94 -13.16
N PHE A 202 8.22 -21.91 -12.37
CA PHE A 202 9.25 -20.97 -11.91
C PHE A 202 10.14 -21.56 -10.81
N GLY A 203 9.63 -22.52 -10.01
CA GLY A 203 10.41 -23.28 -9.04
C GLY A 203 11.50 -24.14 -9.69
N LEU A 204 11.23 -24.71 -10.86
CA LEU A 204 12.23 -25.44 -11.65
C LEU A 204 13.39 -24.57 -12.14
N LEU A 205 13.17 -23.26 -12.30
CA LEU A 205 14.23 -22.29 -12.61
C LEU A 205 15.09 -21.94 -11.38
N GLY A 206 14.72 -22.42 -10.19
CA GLY A 206 15.37 -22.17 -8.92
C GLY A 206 14.75 -21.00 -8.12
N ALA A 207 14.98 -21.00 -6.82
CA ALA A 207 14.40 -20.03 -5.87
C ALA A 207 14.69 -18.56 -6.26
N ARG A 208 15.80 -18.31 -6.95
CA ARG A 208 16.20 -16.99 -7.47
C ARG A 208 15.11 -16.35 -8.36
N TYR A 209 14.33 -17.17 -9.08
CA TYR A 209 13.34 -16.72 -10.06
C TYR A 209 11.90 -16.81 -9.55
N ALA A 210 11.69 -17.20 -8.31
CA ALA A 210 10.34 -17.32 -7.71
C ALA A 210 9.54 -16.00 -7.79
N HIS A 211 10.21 -14.85 -7.73
CA HIS A 211 9.60 -13.53 -7.82
C HIS A 211 8.91 -13.26 -9.17
N LEU A 212 9.30 -13.96 -10.25
CA LEU A 212 8.66 -13.82 -11.57
C LEU A 212 7.20 -14.25 -11.58
N SER A 213 6.78 -15.11 -10.67
CA SER A 213 5.39 -15.54 -10.54
C SER A 213 4.51 -14.62 -9.72
N CYS A 214 5.12 -13.69 -8.97
CA CYS A 214 4.45 -12.76 -8.07
C CYS A 214 4.10 -11.46 -8.79
N SER A 215 2.82 -11.20 -9.04
CA SER A 215 2.36 -9.95 -9.68
C SER A 215 2.23 -8.79 -8.70
N GLN A 216 1.98 -9.08 -7.42
CA GLN A 216 1.74 -8.10 -6.36
C GLN A 216 2.37 -8.59 -5.06
N MET A 217 3.10 -7.71 -4.40
CA MET A 217 3.87 -7.99 -3.19
C MET A 217 3.13 -7.50 -1.95
N ASN A 218 3.23 -8.26 -0.88
CA ASN A 218 2.75 -7.90 0.46
C ASN A 218 3.91 -7.88 1.44
N VAL A 219 4.13 -6.74 2.09
CA VAL A 219 5.08 -6.57 3.20
C VAL A 219 4.31 -6.60 4.51
N HIS A 220 4.80 -7.42 5.45
CA HIS A 220 4.48 -7.34 6.86
C HIS A 220 5.78 -7.08 7.60
N GLY A 221 5.79 -6.07 8.46
CA GLY A 221 6.95 -5.68 9.24
C GLY A 221 6.56 -4.96 10.51
N HIS A 222 7.56 -4.44 11.21
CA HIS A 222 7.37 -3.62 12.40
C HIS A 222 8.44 -2.53 12.48
N ARG A 223 8.11 -1.39 13.11
CA ARG A 223 9.08 -0.32 13.37
C ARG A 223 10.13 -0.78 14.36
N ILE A 224 11.42 -0.58 14.04
CA ILE A 224 12.54 -1.01 14.90
C ILE A 224 12.63 -0.10 16.15
N ARG A 225 12.65 1.23 15.97
CA ARG A 225 12.80 2.22 17.06
C ARG A 225 12.08 3.52 16.76
#